data_fb9e33bd9ff757bad83201935f2c3267
#
_entry.id   fb9e33bd9ff757bad83201935f2c3267
#
_cell.length_a   1.000
_cell.length_b   1.000
_cell.length_c   1.000
_cell.angle_alpha   90.00
_cell.angle_beta   90.00
_cell.angle_gamma   90.00
#
_symmetry.space_group_name_H-M   'P 1'
#
loop_
_entity.id
_entity.type
_entity.pdbx_description
1 polymer ?
#
loop_
_entity_poly.entity_id
_entity_poly.type
_entity_poly.pdbx_seq_one_letter_code
_entity_poly.pdbx_strand_id
1 'polypeptide(L)'
;MPVNLSAPDPAALFAVPGVRIGVAEAGVRKANRKDLTVVLIDEGSAVGGVFTQNRFCAAPVQVCRDHLAANYGIRAMVINTGNANAGTGEDGLMRTRSTCIALARKLEIAPEQILPFSTGVIMEPLPVDRIEAGLPAALADADANHWARAAEGIMTTDTIPKAFSQRVQIGDATATITGISKGAGMIRPNMATMLGFMATDAKIDPSLIQPLARLLADASFNRVTIDGDTSTNDSFVVIATQKAAHAPITSLDSADGHALVAAMQNVARQLAQAIVRDGEGATKFITIQVDGGKDAAECRQVAYAVAHSPLVKTAFYASDPNLGRILAAVGYAGIADLDQTGIDLFLDDVHVAVKGGRNPSYREEDGQRVMKQSEITVRIGLGRGNASETVWTCDFSHEYVTINADYRS
;
A
#
# COMPACT_ATOMS: atom_id res chain seq x y z
N MET A 1 4.47 -7.27 -17.62
CA MET A 1 3.25 -6.43 -17.65
C MET A 1 2.43 -6.76 -16.40
N PRO A 2 1.80 -5.80 -15.75
CA PRO A 2 1.01 -6.05 -14.54
C PRO A 2 -0.17 -6.99 -14.82
N VAL A 3 -0.56 -7.75 -13.80
CA VAL A 3 -1.61 -8.76 -13.92
C VAL A 3 -2.99 -8.09 -13.92
N ASN A 4 -3.66 -8.09 -15.07
CA ASN A 4 -5.01 -7.52 -15.24
C ASN A 4 -5.15 -6.11 -14.62
N LEU A 5 -4.16 -5.27 -14.82
CA LEU A 5 -4.14 -3.89 -14.33
C LEU A 5 -3.70 -2.98 -15.47
N SER A 6 -4.43 -1.91 -15.69
CA SER A 6 -4.11 -0.83 -16.64
C SER A 6 -3.78 0.47 -15.89
N ALA A 7 -3.04 1.35 -16.54
CA ALA A 7 -2.82 2.69 -16.01
C ALA A 7 -4.16 3.41 -15.77
N PRO A 8 -4.28 4.21 -14.71
CA PRO A 8 -5.50 4.93 -14.40
C PRO A 8 -5.81 5.95 -15.52
N ASP A 9 -7.09 6.04 -15.91
CA ASP A 9 -7.55 7.11 -16.76
C ASP A 9 -7.57 8.43 -15.94
N PRO A 10 -6.80 9.46 -16.32
CA PRO A 10 -6.80 10.73 -15.60
C PRO A 10 -8.20 11.36 -15.49
N ALA A 11 -9.09 11.14 -16.48
CA ALA A 11 -10.45 11.66 -16.47
C ALA A 11 -11.37 10.97 -15.44
N ALA A 12 -11.01 9.78 -14.99
CA ALA A 12 -11.71 9.04 -13.94
C ALA A 12 -11.23 9.38 -12.53
N LEU A 13 -10.16 10.18 -12.39
CA LEU A 13 -9.65 10.63 -11.10
C LEU A 13 -10.26 11.98 -10.72
N PHE A 14 -10.87 12.02 -9.55
CA PHE A 14 -11.55 13.23 -9.07
C PHE A 14 -10.59 14.11 -8.27
N ALA A 15 -10.57 15.40 -8.58
CA ALA A 15 -9.94 16.39 -7.71
C ALA A 15 -10.60 16.38 -6.33
N VAL A 16 -9.78 16.43 -5.28
CA VAL A 16 -10.26 16.58 -3.90
C VAL A 16 -10.12 18.05 -3.50
N PRO A 17 -11.22 18.78 -3.26
CA PRO A 17 -11.16 20.16 -2.83
C PRO A 17 -10.25 20.35 -1.61
N GLY A 18 -9.31 21.30 -1.69
CA GLY A 18 -8.33 21.55 -0.63
C GLY A 18 -7.02 20.78 -0.78
N VAL A 19 -6.84 20.03 -1.88
CA VAL A 19 -5.57 19.39 -2.26
C VAL A 19 -5.13 19.86 -3.63
N ARG A 20 -3.85 20.22 -3.78
CA ARG A 20 -3.19 20.49 -5.07
C ARG A 20 -1.85 19.77 -5.11
N ILE A 21 -1.47 19.26 -6.25
CA ILE A 21 -0.29 18.41 -6.39
C ILE A 21 0.58 18.94 -7.52
N GLY A 22 1.86 19.12 -7.24
CA GLY A 22 2.84 19.48 -8.23
C GLY A 22 3.96 18.46 -8.33
N VAL A 23 4.45 18.23 -9.53
CA VAL A 23 5.46 17.20 -9.84
C VAL A 23 6.57 17.82 -10.68
N ALA A 24 7.81 17.55 -10.31
CA ALA A 24 9.00 18.04 -11.01
C ALA A 24 10.03 16.94 -11.25
N GLU A 25 10.93 17.21 -12.20
CA GLU A 25 12.13 16.45 -12.46
C GLU A 25 13.30 17.14 -11.73
N ALA A 26 13.57 16.75 -10.50
CA ALA A 26 14.63 17.33 -9.68
C ALA A 26 16.01 16.66 -9.94
N GLY A 27 16.02 15.50 -10.61
CA GLY A 27 17.23 14.72 -10.86
C GLY A 27 17.82 14.16 -9.57
N VAL A 28 16.98 13.73 -8.64
CA VAL A 28 17.40 13.17 -7.34
C VAL A 28 18.42 12.04 -7.54
N ARG A 29 18.17 11.15 -8.50
CA ARG A 29 19.10 10.09 -8.88
C ARG A 29 19.38 10.05 -10.38
N LYS A 30 18.36 10.08 -11.22
CA LYS A 30 18.43 9.99 -12.67
C LYS A 30 17.82 11.24 -13.29
N ALA A 31 18.44 11.78 -14.34
CA ALA A 31 17.87 12.88 -15.11
C ALA A 31 16.60 12.44 -15.89
N ASN A 32 15.78 13.40 -16.27
CA ASN A 32 14.58 13.23 -17.09
C ASN A 32 13.58 12.23 -16.48
N ARG A 33 13.44 12.27 -15.15
CA ARG A 33 12.45 11.48 -14.40
C ARG A 33 11.69 12.38 -13.44
N LYS A 34 10.37 12.21 -13.39
CA LYS A 34 9.54 12.77 -12.33
C LYS A 34 9.92 12.11 -11.02
N ASP A 35 10.61 12.83 -10.14
CA ASP A 35 11.22 12.29 -8.93
C ASP A 35 11.03 13.18 -7.70
N LEU A 36 10.31 14.29 -7.86
CA LEU A 36 9.90 15.19 -6.79
C LEU A 36 8.41 15.50 -6.91
N THR A 37 7.64 15.16 -5.87
CA THR A 37 6.21 15.45 -5.77
C THR A 37 5.95 16.28 -4.52
N VAL A 38 5.18 17.37 -4.67
CA VAL A 38 4.71 18.20 -3.55
C VAL A 38 3.19 18.14 -3.51
N VAL A 39 2.63 17.85 -2.35
CA VAL A 39 1.19 17.91 -2.09
C VAL A 39 0.91 19.09 -1.19
N LEU A 40 0.12 20.03 -1.65
CA LEU A 40 -0.34 21.20 -0.89
C LEU A 40 -1.71 20.90 -0.29
N ILE A 41 -1.87 21.21 0.98
CA ILE A 41 -3.06 20.88 1.78
C ILE A 41 -3.58 22.16 2.40
N ASP A 42 -4.87 22.46 2.22
CA ASP A 42 -5.50 23.63 2.78
C ASP A 42 -5.51 23.59 4.32
N GLU A 43 -5.44 24.77 4.92
CA GLU A 43 -5.56 24.94 6.37
C GLU A 43 -6.88 24.41 6.91
N GLY A 44 -6.84 23.84 8.12
CA GLY A 44 -8.00 23.20 8.76
C GLY A 44 -8.21 21.75 8.36
N SER A 45 -7.38 21.21 7.47
CA SER A 45 -7.40 19.78 7.14
C SER A 45 -6.93 18.92 8.31
N ALA A 46 -7.55 17.76 8.50
CA ALA A 46 -7.07 16.72 9.42
C ALA A 46 -6.22 15.71 8.67
N VAL A 47 -5.04 15.39 9.21
CA VAL A 47 -4.10 14.45 8.60
C VAL A 47 -3.69 13.39 9.61
N GLY A 48 -3.79 12.12 9.22
CA GLY A 48 -3.32 10.99 10.02
C GLY A 48 -2.51 10.03 9.17
N GLY A 49 -1.61 9.28 9.81
CA GLY A 49 -0.75 8.36 9.06
C GLY A 49 -0.34 7.15 9.87
N VAL A 50 -0.07 6.05 9.15
CA VAL A 50 0.55 4.83 9.68
C VAL A 50 1.86 4.60 8.96
N PHE A 51 2.85 4.07 9.70
CA PHE A 51 4.23 4.01 9.25
C PHE A 51 4.85 2.66 9.58
N THR A 52 5.89 2.29 8.84
CA THR A 52 6.64 1.04 9.02
C THR A 52 7.00 0.77 10.48
N GLN A 53 6.89 -0.50 10.89
CA GLN A 53 7.38 -0.98 12.18
C GLN A 53 8.80 -1.54 12.10
N ASN A 54 9.44 -1.45 10.93
CA ASN A 54 10.82 -1.85 10.78
C ASN A 54 11.70 -1.05 11.75
N ARG A 55 12.48 -1.73 12.57
CA ARG A 55 13.37 -1.09 13.56
C ARG A 55 14.50 -0.29 12.88
N PHE A 56 14.82 -0.64 11.63
CA PHE A 56 15.73 0.12 10.78
C PHE A 56 14.96 1.20 10.00
N CYS A 57 14.28 2.07 10.74
CA CYS A 57 13.35 3.06 10.24
C CYS A 57 14.09 4.22 9.56
N ALA A 58 13.64 4.59 8.36
CA ALA A 58 14.21 5.69 7.58
C ALA A 58 14.02 7.07 8.27
N ALA A 59 14.93 7.99 8.01
CA ALA A 59 14.88 9.34 8.56
C ALA A 59 13.57 10.10 8.25
N PRO A 60 13.01 10.10 7.02
CA PRO A 60 11.75 10.78 6.75
C PRO A 60 10.58 10.23 7.56
N VAL A 61 10.53 8.94 7.83
CA VAL A 61 9.47 8.33 8.66
C VAL A 61 9.55 8.83 10.11
N GLN A 62 10.76 8.95 10.66
CA GLN A 62 10.97 9.49 12.01
C GLN A 62 10.48 10.95 12.08
N VAL A 63 10.86 11.79 11.12
CA VAL A 63 10.43 13.19 11.03
C VAL A 63 8.91 13.30 10.83
N CYS A 64 8.28 12.43 10.03
CA CYS A 64 6.82 12.41 9.90
C CYS A 64 6.12 12.15 11.24
N ARG A 65 6.63 11.21 12.03
CA ARG A 65 6.08 10.91 13.37
C ARG A 65 6.22 12.12 14.31
N ASP A 66 7.38 12.77 14.30
CA ASP A 66 7.64 13.96 15.12
C ASP A 66 6.69 15.11 14.72
N HIS A 67 6.53 15.38 13.42
CA HIS A 67 5.71 16.48 12.92
C HIS A 67 4.20 16.24 13.15
N LEU A 68 3.71 15.00 12.99
CA LEU A 68 2.33 14.69 13.34
C LEU A 68 2.07 14.80 14.86
N ALA A 69 3.03 14.39 15.69
CA ALA A 69 2.93 14.52 17.13
C ALA A 69 2.98 15.98 17.62
N ALA A 70 3.68 16.84 16.91
CA ALA A 70 3.76 18.27 17.21
C ALA A 70 2.42 19.03 17.04
N ASN A 71 1.48 18.46 16.26
CA ASN A 71 0.11 18.94 16.09
C ASN A 71 -0.03 20.42 15.61
N TYR A 72 0.90 20.89 14.77
CA TYR A 72 0.83 22.22 14.14
C TYR A 72 -0.16 22.31 12.97
N GLY A 73 -0.79 21.21 12.62
CA GLY A 73 -1.61 21.08 11.41
C GLY A 73 -0.73 20.93 10.15
N ILE A 74 -0.93 19.83 9.40
CA ILE A 74 -0.14 19.57 8.20
C ILE A 74 -0.66 20.36 7.01
N ARG A 75 0.25 21.08 6.31
CA ARG A 75 -0.05 21.99 5.19
C ARG A 75 0.60 21.53 3.88
N ALA A 76 1.62 20.66 3.95
CA ALA A 76 2.23 20.11 2.74
C ALA A 76 2.87 18.75 2.99
N MET A 77 3.08 18.01 1.89
CA MET A 77 3.95 16.84 1.85
C MET A 77 4.99 17.03 0.75
N VAL A 78 6.20 16.53 0.98
CA VAL A 78 7.28 16.46 -0.02
C VAL A 78 7.74 15.02 -0.16
N ILE A 79 7.70 14.49 -1.38
CA ILE A 79 8.03 13.11 -1.68
C ILE A 79 9.14 13.09 -2.71
N ASN A 80 10.25 12.43 -2.42
CA ASN A 80 11.28 12.15 -3.42
C ASN A 80 11.39 10.67 -3.77
N THR A 81 11.73 10.37 -5.02
CA THR A 81 12.03 9.02 -5.48
C THR A 81 13.49 8.87 -5.88
N GLY A 82 13.99 7.63 -5.92
CA GLY A 82 15.37 7.30 -6.28
C GLY A 82 16.33 7.20 -5.10
N ASN A 83 16.01 7.80 -3.95
CA ASN A 83 16.80 7.74 -2.71
C ASN A 83 15.85 7.54 -1.54
N ALA A 84 16.08 6.51 -0.73
CA ALA A 84 15.24 6.16 0.42
C ALA A 84 15.56 6.95 1.69
N ASN A 85 16.73 7.57 1.76
CA ASN A 85 17.24 8.22 2.96
C ASN A 85 17.12 7.34 4.22
N ALA A 86 17.45 6.07 4.05
CA ALA A 86 17.45 5.05 5.10
C ALA A 86 18.86 4.54 5.34
N GLY A 87 19.21 4.21 6.58
CA GLY A 87 20.57 3.81 6.95
C GLY A 87 21.58 4.96 6.89
N THR A 88 21.14 6.20 7.01
CA THR A 88 21.94 7.43 6.85
C THR A 88 22.23 8.14 8.20
N GLY A 89 21.75 7.58 9.31
CA GLY A 89 22.02 8.10 10.66
C GLY A 89 21.56 9.55 10.85
N GLU A 90 22.29 10.32 11.67
CA GLU A 90 22.00 11.72 11.97
C GLU A 90 22.07 12.62 10.73
N ASP A 91 22.96 12.34 9.77
CA ASP A 91 23.03 13.09 8.52
C ASP A 91 21.71 12.98 7.75
N GLY A 92 21.10 11.79 7.71
CA GLY A 92 19.81 11.59 7.07
C GLY A 92 18.68 12.38 7.73
N LEU A 93 18.66 12.48 9.06
CA LEU A 93 17.69 13.30 9.81
C LEU A 93 17.90 14.79 9.51
N MET A 94 19.13 15.27 9.52
CA MET A 94 19.43 16.68 9.18
C MET A 94 18.98 17.01 7.75
N ARG A 95 19.29 16.14 6.77
CA ARG A 95 18.90 16.34 5.37
C ARG A 95 17.37 16.33 5.19
N THR A 96 16.67 15.46 5.90
CA THR A 96 15.21 15.43 5.90
C THR A 96 14.62 16.74 6.43
N ARG A 97 15.13 17.22 7.58
CA ARG A 97 14.69 18.50 8.17
C ARG A 97 15.02 19.68 7.26
N SER A 98 16.21 19.69 6.62
CA SER A 98 16.58 20.73 5.64
C SER A 98 15.60 20.78 4.47
N THR A 99 15.15 19.63 3.95
CA THR A 99 14.12 19.55 2.90
C THR A 99 12.80 20.17 3.37
N CYS A 100 12.37 19.88 4.62
CA CYS A 100 11.16 20.51 5.19
C CYS A 100 11.33 22.02 5.35
N ILE A 101 12.47 22.49 5.84
CA ILE A 101 12.77 23.91 5.99
C ILE A 101 12.75 24.63 4.64
N ALA A 102 13.32 24.03 3.59
CA ALA A 102 13.37 24.60 2.25
C ALA A 102 11.95 24.80 1.66
N LEU A 103 11.09 23.80 1.80
CA LEU A 103 9.69 23.91 1.34
C LEU A 103 8.89 24.89 2.22
N ALA A 104 9.07 24.85 3.55
CA ALA A 104 8.39 25.72 4.51
C ALA A 104 8.65 27.21 4.21
N ARG A 105 9.89 27.58 3.89
CA ARG A 105 10.26 28.94 3.49
C ARG A 105 9.52 29.42 2.24
N LYS A 106 9.29 28.52 1.27
CA LYS A 106 8.57 28.88 0.03
C LYS A 106 7.07 29.00 0.24
N LEU A 107 6.52 28.31 1.24
CA LEU A 107 5.09 28.32 1.57
C LEU A 107 4.75 29.28 2.72
N GLU A 108 5.75 29.90 3.36
CA GLU A 108 5.60 30.78 4.52
C GLU A 108 4.87 30.10 5.70
N ILE A 109 5.24 28.83 5.96
CA ILE A 109 4.69 28.00 7.04
C ILE A 109 5.81 27.45 7.93
N ALA A 110 5.46 26.81 9.06
CA ALA A 110 6.44 26.14 9.91
C ALA A 110 6.93 24.81 9.29
N PRO A 111 8.20 24.41 9.46
CA PRO A 111 8.72 23.15 8.96
C PRO A 111 7.95 21.92 9.48
N GLU A 112 7.43 21.99 10.70
CA GLU A 112 6.64 20.96 11.35
C GLU A 112 5.26 20.74 10.70
N GLN A 113 4.84 21.64 9.81
CA GLN A 113 3.63 21.51 9.01
C GLN A 113 3.85 20.74 7.70
N ILE A 114 5.04 20.14 7.51
CA ILE A 114 5.42 19.40 6.31
C ILE A 114 5.74 17.95 6.65
N LEU A 115 5.17 17.00 5.91
CA LEU A 115 5.53 15.59 6.01
C LEU A 115 6.49 15.22 4.86
N PRO A 116 7.72 14.78 5.18
CA PRO A 116 8.69 14.32 4.18
C PRO A 116 8.56 12.82 3.91
N PHE A 117 8.70 12.41 2.64
CA PHE A 117 8.73 11.00 2.23
C PHE A 117 9.86 10.77 1.24
N SER A 118 10.50 9.62 1.34
CA SER A 118 11.55 9.18 0.43
C SER A 118 11.36 7.73 0.05
N THR A 119 11.73 7.35 -1.16
CA THR A 119 11.73 5.96 -1.61
C THR A 119 12.81 5.74 -2.66
N GLY A 120 13.46 4.57 -2.67
CA GLY A 120 14.54 4.23 -3.58
C GLY A 120 15.70 3.52 -2.90
N VAL A 121 16.91 3.85 -3.26
CA VAL A 121 18.13 3.18 -2.76
C VAL A 121 18.42 3.55 -1.32
N ILE A 122 18.75 2.52 -0.51
CA ILE A 122 19.14 2.62 0.91
C ILE A 122 20.64 2.87 1.01
N MET A 123 21.12 3.47 2.11
CA MET A 123 22.53 3.75 2.44
C MET A 123 23.20 4.82 1.56
N GLU A 124 22.42 5.64 0.88
CA GLU A 124 22.92 6.78 0.13
C GLU A 124 22.45 8.11 0.75
N PRO A 125 23.32 9.14 0.86
CA PRO A 125 22.92 10.44 1.39
C PRO A 125 21.88 11.11 0.48
N LEU A 126 20.85 11.73 1.09
CA LEU A 126 19.80 12.44 0.35
C LEU A 126 20.37 13.69 -0.32
N PRO A 127 20.23 13.88 -1.64
CA PRO A 127 20.72 15.06 -2.34
C PRO A 127 19.77 16.27 -2.16
N VAL A 128 19.87 16.93 -1.01
CA VAL A 128 18.98 18.03 -0.60
C VAL A 128 19.05 19.19 -1.59
N ASP A 129 20.23 19.51 -2.10
CA ASP A 129 20.47 20.56 -3.09
C ASP A 129 19.63 20.40 -4.36
N ARG A 130 19.49 19.17 -4.85
CA ARG A 130 18.67 18.84 -6.03
C ARG A 130 17.18 18.98 -5.71
N ILE A 131 16.76 18.49 -4.54
CA ILE A 131 15.37 18.64 -4.09
C ILE A 131 15.03 20.12 -3.97
N GLU A 132 15.84 20.92 -3.27
CA GLU A 132 15.63 22.36 -3.10
C GLU A 132 15.54 23.10 -4.44
N ALA A 133 16.41 22.74 -5.39
CA ALA A 133 16.39 23.33 -6.73
C ALA A 133 15.12 22.95 -7.53
N GLY A 134 14.54 21.78 -7.28
CA GLY A 134 13.30 21.29 -7.93
C GLY A 134 12.02 21.88 -7.33
N LEU A 135 12.03 22.34 -6.06
CA LEU A 135 10.83 22.83 -5.38
C LEU A 135 10.09 23.95 -6.13
N PRO A 136 10.74 24.97 -6.71
CA PRO A 136 10.02 26.02 -7.46
C PRO A 136 9.22 25.45 -8.64
N ALA A 137 9.78 24.51 -9.38
CA ALA A 137 9.11 23.88 -10.51
C ALA A 137 7.91 23.02 -10.05
N ALA A 138 8.08 22.24 -8.97
CA ALA A 138 6.98 21.47 -8.39
C ALA A 138 5.85 22.36 -7.87
N LEU A 139 6.17 23.49 -7.22
CA LEU A 139 5.15 24.43 -6.74
C LEU A 139 4.42 25.14 -7.89
N ALA A 140 5.12 25.48 -8.96
CA ALA A 140 4.52 26.11 -10.14
C ALA A 140 3.62 25.13 -10.94
N ASP A 141 3.91 23.81 -10.86
CA ASP A 141 3.09 22.74 -11.47
C ASP A 141 1.84 22.39 -10.63
N ALA A 142 1.62 22.95 -9.44
CA ALA A 142 0.59 22.52 -8.51
C ALA A 142 -0.84 22.74 -9.03
N ASP A 143 -1.57 21.64 -9.28
CA ASP A 143 -2.96 21.60 -9.75
C ASP A 143 -3.79 20.56 -9.00
N ALA A 144 -5.10 20.79 -8.89
CA ALA A 144 -6.02 19.89 -8.19
C ALA A 144 -6.26 18.56 -8.92
N ASN A 145 -6.01 18.51 -10.23
CA ASN A 145 -6.24 17.33 -11.08
C ASN A 145 -4.98 16.47 -11.28
N HIS A 146 -3.85 16.83 -10.69
CA HIS A 146 -2.57 16.14 -10.92
C HIS A 146 -2.39 14.80 -10.18
N TRP A 147 -3.47 14.11 -9.83
CA TRP A 147 -3.41 12.82 -9.15
C TRP A 147 -2.70 11.74 -9.98
N ALA A 148 -2.98 11.64 -11.30
CA ALA A 148 -2.28 10.70 -12.18
C ALA A 148 -0.78 11.02 -12.28
N ARG A 149 -0.42 12.33 -12.40
CA ARG A 149 0.97 12.78 -12.41
C ARG A 149 1.69 12.48 -11.11
N ALA A 150 1.00 12.64 -9.97
CA ALA A 150 1.53 12.28 -8.66
C ALA A 150 1.80 10.77 -8.53
N ALA A 151 0.87 9.93 -9.02
CA ALA A 151 1.06 8.49 -9.04
C ALA A 151 2.29 8.07 -9.86
N GLU A 152 2.57 8.75 -11.00
CA GLU A 152 3.81 8.57 -11.76
C GLU A 152 5.05 9.06 -10.98
N GLY A 153 4.95 10.24 -10.34
CA GLY A 153 6.05 10.90 -9.64
C GLY A 153 6.56 10.16 -8.41
N ILE A 154 5.76 9.23 -7.85
CA ILE A 154 6.15 8.44 -6.67
C ILE A 154 6.62 7.02 -7.01
N MET A 155 6.60 6.60 -8.28
CA MET A 155 7.04 5.26 -8.72
C MET A 155 8.54 5.04 -8.52
N THR A 156 8.93 3.76 -8.34
CA THR A 156 10.34 3.31 -8.34
C THR A 156 10.56 2.20 -9.35
N THR A 157 10.31 0.95 -9.00
CA THR A 157 10.32 -0.23 -9.88
C THR A 157 8.94 -0.56 -10.44
N ASP A 158 7.92 0.19 -10.03
CA ASP A 158 6.57 0.09 -10.56
C ASP A 158 6.57 0.20 -12.09
N THR A 159 5.74 -0.61 -12.78
CA THR A 159 5.64 -0.56 -14.25
C THR A 159 4.51 0.34 -14.72
N ILE A 160 3.53 0.60 -13.85
CA ILE A 160 2.42 1.54 -14.10
C ILE A 160 2.07 2.35 -12.85
N PRO A 161 1.55 3.59 -13.01
CA PRO A 161 1.02 4.38 -11.90
C PRO A 161 -0.24 3.74 -11.32
N LYS A 162 -0.46 3.94 -10.00
CA LYS A 162 -1.60 3.39 -9.27
C LYS A 162 -2.39 4.51 -8.62
N ALA A 163 -3.61 4.74 -9.12
CA ALA A 163 -4.52 5.76 -8.60
C ALA A 163 -5.98 5.31 -8.75
N PHE A 164 -6.80 5.57 -7.74
CA PHE A 164 -8.23 5.29 -7.76
C PHE A 164 -9.01 6.40 -7.08
N SER A 165 -10.23 6.63 -7.59
CA SER A 165 -11.16 7.61 -7.05
C SER A 165 -12.53 7.00 -6.84
N GLN A 166 -13.25 7.52 -5.86
CA GLN A 166 -14.64 7.19 -5.60
C GLN A 166 -15.38 8.40 -5.03
N ARG A 167 -16.65 8.51 -5.30
CA ARG A 167 -17.59 9.42 -4.64
C ARG A 167 -18.53 8.63 -3.76
N VAL A 168 -18.93 9.22 -2.64
CA VAL A 168 -19.86 8.62 -1.69
C VAL A 168 -20.85 9.67 -1.20
N GLN A 169 -22.13 9.27 -1.07
CA GLN A 169 -23.17 10.12 -0.51
C GLN A 169 -23.07 10.09 1.02
N ILE A 170 -22.99 11.27 1.63
CA ILE A 170 -22.96 11.48 3.08
C ILE A 170 -24.06 12.50 3.40
N GLY A 171 -25.15 12.02 4.02
CA GLY A 171 -26.35 12.84 4.14
C GLY A 171 -26.81 13.34 2.77
N ASP A 172 -27.02 14.64 2.63
CA ASP A 172 -27.44 15.30 1.37
C ASP A 172 -26.27 15.76 0.49
N ALA A 173 -25.03 15.48 0.88
CA ALA A 173 -23.84 15.91 0.13
C ALA A 173 -23.03 14.72 -0.37
N THR A 174 -22.28 14.94 -1.46
CA THR A 174 -21.33 13.98 -2.01
C THR A 174 -19.93 14.29 -1.51
N ALA A 175 -19.27 13.34 -0.89
CA ALA A 175 -17.84 13.41 -0.58
C ALA A 175 -17.02 12.70 -1.67
N THR A 176 -15.86 13.27 -1.95
CA THR A 176 -14.90 12.76 -2.94
C THR A 176 -13.72 12.10 -2.23
N ILE A 177 -13.27 10.98 -2.75
CA ILE A 177 -12.12 10.23 -2.26
C ILE A 177 -11.20 9.97 -3.45
N THR A 178 -9.92 10.31 -3.32
CA THR A 178 -8.89 9.95 -4.31
C THR A 178 -7.62 9.54 -3.61
N GLY A 179 -7.01 8.47 -4.10
CA GLY A 179 -5.77 7.96 -3.54
C GLY A 179 -4.80 7.48 -4.60
N ILE A 180 -3.53 7.49 -4.25
CA ILE A 180 -2.41 6.98 -5.04
C ILE A 180 -1.55 6.07 -4.19
N SER A 181 -0.88 5.11 -4.82
CA SER A 181 0.12 4.28 -4.15
C SER A 181 1.26 3.91 -5.09
N LYS A 182 2.38 3.51 -4.51
CA LYS A 182 3.51 2.91 -5.22
C LYS A 182 4.03 1.72 -4.44
N GLY A 183 4.63 0.80 -5.17
CA GLY A 183 5.31 -0.38 -4.66
C GLY A 183 5.20 -1.53 -5.65
N ALA A 184 6.29 -2.31 -5.79
CA ALA A 184 6.35 -3.48 -6.65
C ALA A 184 7.30 -4.56 -6.08
N GLY A 185 8.19 -4.21 -5.14
CA GLY A 185 9.08 -5.10 -4.40
C GLY A 185 9.34 -4.60 -2.99
N MET A 186 9.93 -5.45 -2.13
CA MET A 186 10.07 -5.24 -0.70
C MET A 186 8.70 -4.98 -0.05
N ILE A 187 7.72 -5.87 -0.31
CA ILE A 187 6.31 -5.72 0.12
C ILE A 187 5.91 -6.83 1.09
N ARG A 188 5.92 -6.50 2.36
CA ARG A 188 5.26 -7.21 3.47
C ARG A 188 4.81 -6.19 4.50
N PRO A 189 3.62 -5.63 4.37
CA PRO A 189 3.15 -4.62 5.29
C PRO A 189 2.89 -5.22 6.68
N ASN A 190 3.71 -4.81 7.62
CA ASN A 190 3.41 -4.90 9.05
C ASN A 190 3.23 -3.47 9.55
N MET A 191 2.12 -2.82 9.14
CA MET A 191 1.86 -1.39 9.13
C MET A 191 2.63 -0.67 8.00
N ALA A 192 2.44 -1.15 6.76
CA ALA A 192 2.74 -0.58 5.45
C ALA A 192 4.13 -0.87 4.85
N THR A 193 4.17 -1.50 3.64
CA THR A 193 5.37 -1.61 2.80
C THR A 193 5.12 -0.93 1.46
N MET A 194 4.92 0.41 1.47
CA MET A 194 4.65 1.19 0.27
C MET A 194 4.58 2.67 0.61
N LEU A 195 4.47 3.53 -0.37
CA LEU A 195 3.93 4.87 -0.15
C LEU A 195 2.50 4.90 -0.66
N GLY A 196 1.56 5.30 0.20
CA GLY A 196 0.17 5.49 -0.13
C GLY A 196 -0.34 6.81 0.44
N PHE A 197 -1.05 7.55 -0.39
CA PHE A 197 -1.64 8.82 -0.02
C PHE A 197 -3.08 8.83 -0.47
N MET A 198 -3.99 9.12 0.46
CA MET A 198 -5.42 9.20 0.19
C MET A 198 -5.97 10.49 0.76
N ALA A 199 -6.78 11.19 -0.02
CA ALA A 199 -7.48 12.37 0.43
C ALA A 199 -8.98 12.24 0.24
N THR A 200 -9.73 12.90 1.12
CA THR A 200 -11.18 13.12 0.99
C THR A 200 -11.51 14.56 1.38
N ASP A 201 -12.55 15.11 0.79
CA ASP A 201 -13.11 16.39 1.21
C ASP A 201 -14.14 16.27 2.34
N ALA A 202 -14.44 15.05 2.79
CA ALA A 202 -15.38 14.80 3.89
C ALA A 202 -15.00 15.57 5.15
N LYS A 203 -16.05 16.02 5.89
CA LYS A 203 -15.90 16.61 7.22
C LYS A 203 -15.87 15.51 8.26
N ILE A 204 -14.72 15.34 8.88
CA ILE A 204 -14.46 14.30 9.89
C ILE A 204 -13.90 14.99 11.14
N ASP A 205 -14.38 14.61 12.31
CA ASP A 205 -13.76 15.04 13.57
C ASP A 205 -12.26 14.69 13.52
N PRO A 206 -11.36 15.66 13.75
CA PRO A 206 -9.91 15.43 13.65
C PRO A 206 -9.41 14.28 14.52
N SER A 207 -10.06 13.98 15.64
CA SER A 207 -9.70 12.85 16.52
C SER A 207 -9.90 11.48 15.85
N LEU A 208 -10.76 11.39 14.83
CA LEU A 208 -11.06 10.15 14.11
C LEU A 208 -10.08 9.84 12.97
N ILE A 209 -9.26 10.80 12.53
CA ILE A 209 -8.42 10.62 11.34
C ILE A 209 -7.35 9.54 11.54
N GLN A 210 -6.74 9.49 12.72
CA GLN A 210 -5.72 8.50 13.05
C GLN A 210 -6.30 7.08 13.21
N PRO A 211 -7.41 6.85 13.94
CA PRO A 211 -8.16 5.59 13.92
C PRO A 211 -8.58 5.16 12.51
N LEU A 212 -9.10 6.09 11.69
CA LEU A 212 -9.49 5.81 10.30
C LEU A 212 -8.30 5.33 9.46
N ALA A 213 -7.15 6.01 9.54
CA ALA A 213 -5.95 5.61 8.81
C ALA A 213 -5.51 4.18 9.16
N ARG A 214 -5.57 3.79 10.44
CA ARG A 214 -5.27 2.41 10.89
C ARG A 214 -6.26 1.41 10.33
N LEU A 215 -7.55 1.69 10.46
CA LEU A 215 -8.62 0.82 9.98
C LEU A 215 -8.50 0.57 8.47
N LEU A 216 -8.21 1.61 7.69
CA LEU A 216 -8.01 1.51 6.25
C LEU A 216 -6.76 0.67 5.91
N ALA A 217 -5.63 0.91 6.57
CA ALA A 217 -4.41 0.15 6.38
C ALA A 217 -4.61 -1.34 6.70
N ASP A 218 -5.29 -1.65 7.82
CA ASP A 218 -5.56 -3.02 8.25
C ASP A 218 -6.49 -3.79 7.30
N ALA A 219 -7.41 -3.09 6.63
CA ALA A 219 -8.34 -3.69 5.67
C ALA A 219 -7.78 -3.78 4.24
N SER A 220 -6.59 -3.23 3.97
CA SER A 220 -6.03 -3.12 2.62
C SER A 220 -4.53 -3.43 2.55
N PHE A 221 -3.68 -2.44 2.82
CA PHE A 221 -2.24 -2.56 2.69
C PHE A 221 -1.62 -3.61 3.63
N ASN A 222 -2.17 -3.80 4.83
CA ASN A 222 -1.76 -4.88 5.74
C ASN A 222 -2.30 -6.26 5.34
N ARG A 223 -2.78 -6.43 4.11
CA ARG A 223 -3.29 -7.68 3.54
C ARG A 223 -2.58 -8.08 2.26
N VAL A 224 -1.49 -7.41 1.90
CA VAL A 224 -0.72 -7.74 0.69
C VAL A 224 0.69 -8.17 1.02
N THR A 225 1.30 -8.97 0.16
CA THR A 225 2.73 -9.25 0.19
C THR A 225 3.22 -9.66 -1.19
N ILE A 226 4.46 -9.29 -1.53
CA ILE A 226 5.13 -9.72 -2.77
C ILE A 226 6.24 -10.72 -2.43
N ASP A 227 7.19 -10.34 -1.60
CA ASP A 227 8.42 -11.08 -1.32
C ASP A 227 8.64 -11.41 0.17
N GLY A 228 7.78 -10.92 1.05
CA GLY A 228 7.90 -11.14 2.48
C GLY A 228 8.83 -10.18 3.20
N ASP A 229 9.43 -9.20 2.50
CA ASP A 229 10.37 -8.23 3.08
C ASP A 229 9.66 -6.94 3.50
N THR A 230 9.97 -6.43 4.69
CA THR A 230 9.41 -5.18 5.23
C THR A 230 10.36 -4.02 4.96
N SER A 231 9.88 -2.97 4.30
CA SER A 231 10.66 -1.78 3.95
C SER A 231 10.95 -0.89 5.16
N THR A 232 11.94 -0.03 5.00
CA THR A 232 12.36 0.99 5.97
C THR A 232 11.52 2.28 5.90
N ASN A 233 10.75 2.49 4.82
CA ASN A 233 10.16 3.80 4.46
C ASN A 233 8.64 3.83 4.42
N ASP A 234 7.98 2.72 4.67
CA ASP A 234 6.56 2.57 4.43
C ASP A 234 5.71 3.59 5.16
N SER A 235 4.76 4.16 4.41
CA SER A 235 3.90 5.20 4.92
C SER A 235 2.55 5.19 4.20
N PHE A 236 1.47 5.20 4.95
CA PHE A 236 0.13 5.45 4.44
C PHE A 236 -0.47 6.65 5.16
N VAL A 237 -0.83 7.69 4.41
CA VAL A 237 -1.36 8.95 4.93
C VAL A 237 -2.77 9.19 4.42
N VAL A 238 -3.64 9.59 5.33
CA VAL A 238 -5.02 9.97 5.06
C VAL A 238 -5.21 11.45 5.37
N ILE A 239 -5.81 12.18 4.43
CA ILE A 239 -6.08 13.61 4.50
C ILE A 239 -7.59 13.81 4.42
N ALA A 240 -8.18 14.53 5.36
CA ALA A 240 -9.56 15.00 5.29
C ALA A 240 -9.57 16.53 5.27
N THR A 241 -9.95 17.10 4.12
CA THR A 241 -9.83 18.55 3.92
C THR A 241 -10.98 19.36 4.47
N GLN A 242 -12.03 18.72 4.95
CA GLN A 242 -13.19 19.35 5.60
C GLN A 242 -14.05 20.24 4.66
N LYS A 243 -13.94 20.05 3.32
CA LYS A 243 -14.57 20.95 2.33
C LYS A 243 -15.98 20.50 1.88
N ALA A 244 -16.36 19.23 2.05
CA ALA A 244 -17.69 18.75 1.68
C ALA A 244 -18.79 19.42 2.52
N ALA A 245 -20.00 19.53 1.97
CA ALA A 245 -21.07 20.33 2.60
C ALA A 245 -21.89 19.60 3.67
N HIS A 246 -21.59 18.31 3.97
CA HIS A 246 -22.31 17.55 4.99
C HIS A 246 -21.94 17.95 6.42
N ALA A 247 -22.77 17.55 7.39
CA ALA A 247 -22.46 17.71 8.80
C ALA A 247 -21.20 16.91 9.19
N PRO A 248 -20.41 17.37 10.18
CA PRO A 248 -19.22 16.64 10.61
C PRO A 248 -19.54 15.21 11.08
N ILE A 249 -18.77 14.23 10.60
CA ILE A 249 -18.81 12.85 11.08
C ILE A 249 -18.06 12.81 12.41
N THR A 250 -18.77 12.54 13.51
CA THR A 250 -18.23 12.50 14.87
C THR A 250 -18.07 11.06 15.40
N SER A 251 -18.47 10.04 14.63
CA SER A 251 -18.27 8.63 14.92
C SER A 251 -18.14 7.83 13.63
N LEU A 252 -17.15 6.96 13.54
CA LEU A 252 -17.00 6.02 12.42
C LEU A 252 -18.09 4.94 12.41
N ASP A 253 -18.78 4.71 13.55
CA ASP A 253 -19.87 3.75 13.69
C ASP A 253 -21.25 4.34 13.34
N SER A 254 -21.34 5.64 13.03
CA SER A 254 -22.57 6.24 12.52
C SER A 254 -22.88 5.77 11.10
N ALA A 255 -24.11 5.95 10.61
CA ALA A 255 -24.48 5.59 9.24
C ALA A 255 -23.57 6.30 8.20
N ASP A 256 -23.33 7.60 8.38
CA ASP A 256 -22.42 8.40 7.53
C ASP A 256 -20.98 7.95 7.69
N GLY A 257 -20.54 7.61 8.92
CA GLY A 257 -19.22 7.05 9.19
C GLY A 257 -19.02 5.72 8.47
N HIS A 258 -19.97 4.79 8.57
CA HIS A 258 -19.91 3.52 7.84
C HIS A 258 -19.86 3.71 6.31
N ALA A 259 -20.68 4.62 5.76
CA ALA A 259 -20.65 4.89 4.32
C ALA A 259 -19.29 5.42 3.85
N LEU A 260 -18.73 6.38 4.58
CA LEU A 260 -17.38 6.92 4.27
C LEU A 260 -16.31 5.86 4.41
N VAL A 261 -16.28 5.12 5.52
CA VAL A 261 -15.31 4.04 5.77
C VAL A 261 -15.37 2.99 4.66
N ALA A 262 -16.56 2.53 4.27
CA ALA A 262 -16.72 1.53 3.21
C ALA A 262 -16.16 2.02 1.87
N ALA A 263 -16.45 3.27 1.48
CA ALA A 263 -15.94 3.87 0.26
C ALA A 263 -14.42 4.05 0.28
N MET A 264 -13.85 4.53 1.40
CA MET A 264 -12.40 4.67 1.57
C MET A 264 -11.69 3.32 1.60
N GLN A 265 -12.27 2.30 2.24
CA GLN A 265 -11.74 0.93 2.23
C GLN A 265 -11.71 0.34 0.81
N ASN A 266 -12.75 0.63 -0.01
CA ASN A 266 -12.77 0.18 -1.40
C ASN A 266 -11.62 0.78 -2.22
N VAL A 267 -11.38 2.10 -2.10
CA VAL A 267 -10.23 2.76 -2.75
C VAL A 267 -8.91 2.21 -2.23
N ALA A 268 -8.74 2.09 -0.92
CA ALA A 268 -7.52 1.56 -0.30
C ALA A 268 -7.22 0.11 -0.74
N ARG A 269 -8.26 -0.73 -0.85
CA ARG A 269 -8.14 -2.11 -1.32
C ARG A 269 -7.71 -2.19 -2.77
N GLN A 270 -8.31 -1.36 -3.65
CA GLN A 270 -7.89 -1.29 -5.05
C GLN A 270 -6.42 -0.87 -5.19
N LEU A 271 -5.98 0.14 -4.42
CA LEU A 271 -4.58 0.57 -4.38
C LEU A 271 -3.65 -0.55 -3.90
N ALA A 272 -4.02 -1.26 -2.83
CA ALA A 272 -3.24 -2.35 -2.27
C ALA A 272 -3.12 -3.55 -3.24
N GLN A 273 -4.23 -3.94 -3.87
CA GLN A 273 -4.23 -5.00 -4.90
C GLN A 273 -3.45 -4.59 -6.15
N ALA A 274 -3.48 -3.31 -6.54
CA ALA A 274 -2.71 -2.81 -7.67
C ALA A 274 -1.20 -2.95 -7.44
N ILE A 275 -0.71 -2.81 -6.21
CA ILE A 275 0.69 -3.08 -5.83
C ILE A 275 1.05 -4.54 -6.13
N VAL A 276 0.21 -5.49 -5.72
CA VAL A 276 0.47 -6.93 -5.93
C VAL A 276 0.39 -7.29 -7.42
N ARG A 277 -0.59 -6.72 -8.13
CA ARG A 277 -0.77 -6.95 -9.59
C ARG A 277 0.41 -6.46 -10.40
N ASP A 278 1.09 -5.41 -9.93
CA ASP A 278 2.30 -4.83 -10.53
C ASP A 278 3.58 -5.27 -9.80
N GLY A 279 3.52 -6.38 -9.05
CA GLY A 279 4.68 -6.93 -8.37
C GLY A 279 5.82 -7.25 -9.32
N GLU A 280 7.07 -7.05 -8.89
CA GLU A 280 8.27 -7.32 -9.67
C GLU A 280 8.24 -8.73 -10.26
N GLY A 281 8.14 -8.82 -11.59
CA GLY A 281 8.08 -10.08 -12.31
C GLY A 281 6.78 -10.89 -12.13
N ALA A 282 5.72 -10.33 -11.51
CA ALA A 282 4.46 -11.03 -11.30
C ALA A 282 3.77 -11.44 -12.61
N THR A 283 3.33 -12.69 -12.68
CA THR A 283 2.53 -13.23 -13.78
C THR A 283 1.13 -13.65 -13.34
N LYS A 284 0.93 -13.78 -12.01
CA LYS A 284 -0.34 -14.18 -11.40
C LYS A 284 -0.66 -13.32 -10.18
N PHE A 285 -1.93 -12.97 -10.04
CA PHE A 285 -2.51 -12.39 -8.82
C PHE A 285 -3.20 -13.52 -8.03
N ILE A 286 -2.78 -13.70 -6.78
CA ILE A 286 -3.21 -14.80 -5.94
C ILE A 286 -3.93 -14.26 -4.71
N THR A 287 -5.17 -14.70 -4.52
CA THR A 287 -5.94 -14.45 -3.31
C THR A 287 -5.83 -15.67 -2.39
N ILE A 288 -5.31 -15.50 -1.18
CA ILE A 288 -5.28 -16.53 -0.14
C ILE A 288 -6.40 -16.22 0.85
N GLN A 289 -7.46 -16.99 0.85
CA GLN A 289 -8.57 -16.89 1.78
C GLN A 289 -8.49 -18.03 2.80
N VAL A 290 -8.50 -17.69 4.09
CA VAL A 290 -8.49 -18.68 5.18
C VAL A 290 -9.76 -18.50 5.99
N ASP A 291 -10.56 -19.56 6.07
CA ASP A 291 -11.84 -19.60 6.74
C ASP A 291 -11.83 -20.59 7.92
N GLY A 292 -12.69 -20.38 8.89
CA GLY A 292 -12.90 -21.32 10.00
C GLY A 292 -11.76 -21.35 11.02
N GLY A 293 -10.98 -20.28 11.19
CA GLY A 293 -10.00 -20.14 12.27
C GLY A 293 -10.64 -19.75 13.61
N LYS A 294 -9.90 -19.90 14.70
CA LYS A 294 -10.32 -19.48 16.05
C LYS A 294 -10.57 -17.96 16.09
N ASP A 295 -9.68 -17.21 15.45
CA ASP A 295 -9.71 -15.76 15.35
C ASP A 295 -9.04 -15.28 14.04
N ALA A 296 -9.16 -13.98 13.79
CA ALA A 296 -8.59 -13.34 12.61
C ALA A 296 -7.05 -13.42 12.57
N ALA A 297 -6.37 -13.44 13.71
CA ALA A 297 -4.91 -13.52 13.78
C ALA A 297 -4.42 -14.89 13.30
N GLU A 298 -5.07 -15.98 13.73
CA GLU A 298 -4.78 -17.35 13.28
C GLU A 298 -4.98 -17.46 11.77
N CYS A 299 -6.10 -16.97 11.22
CA CYS A 299 -6.35 -16.99 9.78
C CYS A 299 -5.27 -16.22 9.00
N ARG A 300 -4.88 -15.03 9.47
CA ARG A 300 -3.79 -14.25 8.86
C ARG A 300 -2.46 -14.96 8.90
N GLN A 301 -2.14 -15.60 10.01
CA GLN A 301 -0.88 -16.35 10.19
C GLN A 301 -0.76 -17.47 9.15
N VAL A 302 -1.83 -18.25 8.93
CA VAL A 302 -1.89 -19.26 7.89
C VAL A 302 -1.78 -18.67 6.49
N ALA A 303 -2.58 -17.62 6.21
CA ALA A 303 -2.57 -16.96 4.91
C ALA A 303 -1.18 -16.43 4.55
N TYR A 304 -0.48 -15.79 5.48
CA TYR A 304 0.89 -15.31 5.26
C TYR A 304 1.91 -16.43 5.14
N ALA A 305 1.78 -17.53 5.87
CA ALA A 305 2.66 -18.69 5.71
C ALA A 305 2.62 -19.23 4.28
N VAL A 306 1.43 -19.33 3.70
CA VAL A 306 1.23 -19.74 2.29
C VAL A 306 1.75 -18.67 1.33
N ALA A 307 1.37 -17.39 1.54
CA ALA A 307 1.73 -16.28 0.66
C ALA A 307 3.25 -16.00 0.59
N HIS A 308 3.99 -16.28 1.67
CA HIS A 308 5.44 -16.09 1.75
C HIS A 308 6.25 -17.34 1.30
N SER A 309 5.61 -18.49 1.08
CA SER A 309 6.33 -19.71 0.71
C SER A 309 6.94 -19.60 -0.69
N PRO A 310 8.28 -19.56 -0.85
CA PRO A 310 8.90 -19.56 -2.17
C PRO A 310 8.51 -20.78 -3.01
N LEU A 311 8.33 -21.95 -2.36
CA LEU A 311 7.91 -23.17 -3.04
C LEU A 311 6.48 -23.08 -3.58
N VAL A 312 5.57 -22.45 -2.85
CA VAL A 312 4.21 -22.16 -3.33
C VAL A 312 4.26 -21.17 -4.49
N LYS A 313 4.95 -20.03 -4.31
CA LYS A 313 5.02 -18.96 -5.31
C LYS A 313 5.64 -19.43 -6.63
N THR A 314 6.68 -20.26 -6.59
CA THR A 314 7.31 -20.84 -7.80
C THR A 314 6.43 -21.92 -8.46
N ALA A 315 5.62 -22.67 -7.71
CA ALA A 315 4.63 -23.58 -8.27
C ALA A 315 3.54 -22.82 -9.03
N PHE A 316 3.06 -21.70 -8.50
CA PHE A 316 2.11 -20.82 -9.20
C PHE A 316 2.70 -20.26 -10.50
N TYR A 317 3.95 -19.81 -10.50
CA TYR A 317 4.64 -19.37 -11.71
C TYR A 317 4.69 -20.48 -12.76
N ALA A 318 5.04 -21.71 -12.35
CA ALA A 318 5.09 -22.87 -13.22
C ALA A 318 3.69 -23.39 -13.66
N SER A 319 2.61 -22.80 -13.14
CA SER A 319 1.24 -23.31 -13.29
C SER A 319 1.09 -24.79 -12.84
N ASP A 320 1.85 -25.16 -11.79
CA ASP A 320 1.84 -26.48 -11.16
C ASP A 320 0.84 -26.48 -9.98
N PRO A 321 -0.25 -27.28 -10.01
CA PRO A 321 -1.20 -27.39 -8.90
C PRO A 321 -0.61 -28.18 -7.73
N ASN A 322 0.47 -27.69 -7.13
CA ASN A 322 1.22 -28.40 -6.10
C ASN A 322 0.54 -28.29 -4.72
N LEU A 323 -0.45 -29.12 -4.48
CA LEU A 323 -1.23 -29.14 -3.24
C LEU A 323 -0.35 -29.41 -2.01
N GLY A 324 0.66 -30.24 -2.16
CA GLY A 324 1.58 -30.61 -1.08
C GLY A 324 2.34 -29.40 -0.54
N ARG A 325 2.78 -28.50 -1.40
CA ARG A 325 3.47 -27.26 -0.97
C ARG A 325 2.55 -26.32 -0.21
N ILE A 326 1.29 -26.21 -0.63
CA ILE A 326 0.29 -25.35 0.06
C ILE A 326 -0.01 -25.94 1.45
N LEU A 327 -0.33 -27.25 1.54
CA LEU A 327 -0.63 -27.91 2.81
C LEU A 327 0.59 -27.91 3.76
N ALA A 328 1.80 -28.07 3.24
CA ALA A 328 3.02 -27.94 4.03
C ALA A 328 3.15 -26.52 4.64
N ALA A 329 2.84 -25.49 3.84
CA ALA A 329 2.87 -24.10 4.34
C ALA A 329 1.81 -23.85 5.43
N VAL A 330 0.62 -24.41 5.29
CA VAL A 330 -0.39 -24.41 6.36
C VAL A 330 0.13 -25.09 7.62
N GLY A 331 0.79 -26.25 7.47
CA GLY A 331 1.30 -27.05 8.59
C GLY A 331 2.40 -26.35 9.41
N TYR A 332 3.27 -25.56 8.77
CA TYR A 332 4.33 -24.81 9.49
C TYR A 332 3.93 -23.37 9.84
N ALA A 333 2.66 -22.99 9.71
CA ALA A 333 2.20 -21.64 10.01
C ALA A 333 2.37 -21.22 11.49
N GLY A 334 2.82 -22.11 12.36
CA GLY A 334 3.10 -21.81 13.78
C GLY A 334 1.89 -21.95 14.72
N ILE A 335 0.87 -22.69 14.29
CA ILE A 335 -0.30 -23.02 15.12
C ILE A 335 -0.06 -24.35 15.80
N ALA A 336 0.25 -24.35 17.09
CA ALA A 336 0.72 -25.51 17.84
C ALA A 336 -0.31 -26.66 17.92
N ASP A 337 -1.60 -26.31 17.95
CA ASP A 337 -2.72 -27.25 18.08
C ASP A 337 -3.53 -27.41 16.77
N LEU A 338 -2.89 -27.19 15.62
CA LEU A 338 -3.52 -27.37 14.32
C LEU A 338 -3.80 -28.86 14.07
N ASP A 339 -5.08 -29.19 13.88
CA ASP A 339 -5.50 -30.52 13.46
C ASP A 339 -5.57 -30.58 11.93
N GLN A 340 -4.63 -31.30 11.32
CA GLN A 340 -4.60 -31.46 9.86
C GLN A 340 -5.86 -32.14 9.30
N THR A 341 -6.57 -32.95 10.09
CA THR A 341 -7.78 -33.67 9.64
C THR A 341 -9.00 -32.75 9.51
N GLY A 342 -8.91 -31.52 10.01
CA GLY A 342 -9.93 -30.46 9.83
C GLY A 342 -9.73 -29.63 8.57
N ILE A 343 -8.61 -29.80 7.83
CA ILE A 343 -8.25 -28.90 6.74
C ILE A 343 -8.91 -29.29 5.43
N ASP A 344 -9.61 -28.33 4.83
CA ASP A 344 -10.09 -28.38 3.44
C ASP A 344 -9.34 -27.36 2.59
N LEU A 345 -9.04 -27.71 1.33
CA LEU A 345 -8.34 -26.85 0.37
C LEU A 345 -9.07 -26.81 -0.96
N PHE A 346 -9.22 -25.56 -1.48
CA PHE A 346 -9.81 -25.30 -2.78
C PHE A 346 -8.87 -24.43 -3.62
N LEU A 347 -8.82 -24.70 -4.93
CA LEU A 347 -8.27 -23.82 -5.96
C LEU A 347 -9.45 -23.35 -6.82
N ASP A 348 -9.83 -22.10 -6.69
CA ASP A 348 -11.08 -21.52 -7.21
C ASP A 348 -12.29 -22.41 -6.89
N ASP A 349 -12.92 -23.00 -7.92
CA ASP A 349 -14.07 -23.90 -7.83
C ASP A 349 -13.70 -25.36 -7.51
N VAL A 350 -12.41 -25.71 -7.54
CA VAL A 350 -11.95 -27.11 -7.43
C VAL A 350 -11.61 -27.45 -5.98
N HIS A 351 -12.35 -28.39 -5.39
CA HIS A 351 -12.07 -28.94 -4.05
C HIS A 351 -10.94 -29.98 -4.14
N VAL A 352 -9.71 -29.57 -3.82
CA VAL A 352 -8.49 -30.35 -4.08
C VAL A 352 -8.04 -31.20 -2.89
N ALA A 353 -8.34 -30.77 -1.66
CA ALA A 353 -8.09 -31.58 -0.46
C ALA A 353 -9.28 -31.51 0.51
N VAL A 354 -9.56 -32.62 1.15
CA VAL A 354 -10.63 -32.81 2.13
C VAL A 354 -10.08 -33.51 3.37
N LYS A 355 -10.40 -32.98 4.56
CA LYS A 355 -9.94 -33.57 5.82
C LYS A 355 -8.42 -33.85 5.84
N GLY A 356 -7.65 -32.88 5.34
CA GLY A 356 -6.19 -32.95 5.28
C GLY A 356 -5.59 -33.88 4.24
N GLY A 357 -6.42 -34.64 3.50
CA GLY A 357 -5.99 -35.56 2.46
C GLY A 357 -6.40 -35.11 1.07
N ARG A 358 -5.78 -35.70 0.02
CA ARG A 358 -6.20 -35.44 -1.36
C ARG A 358 -7.67 -35.86 -1.54
N ASN A 359 -8.48 -34.96 -2.10
CA ASN A 359 -9.88 -35.27 -2.40
C ASN A 359 -9.94 -36.43 -3.40
N PRO A 360 -10.66 -37.54 -3.09
CA PRO A 360 -10.76 -38.72 -4.02
C PRO A 360 -11.35 -38.39 -5.39
N SER A 361 -12.18 -37.33 -5.48
CA SER A 361 -12.75 -36.86 -6.76
C SER A 361 -11.89 -35.86 -7.51
N TYR A 362 -10.76 -35.43 -6.93
CA TYR A 362 -9.87 -34.48 -7.60
C TYR A 362 -9.15 -35.09 -8.79
N ARG A 363 -9.24 -34.43 -9.92
CA ARG A 363 -8.49 -34.76 -11.14
C ARG A 363 -7.44 -33.67 -11.40
N GLU A 364 -6.28 -34.08 -11.83
CA GLU A 364 -5.14 -33.23 -12.08
C GLU A 364 -5.45 -32.16 -13.15
N GLU A 365 -6.24 -32.50 -14.16
CA GLU A 365 -6.64 -31.60 -15.25
C GLU A 365 -7.46 -30.43 -14.73
N ASP A 366 -8.27 -30.61 -13.66
CA ASP A 366 -9.06 -29.54 -13.05
C ASP A 366 -8.15 -28.56 -12.33
N GLY A 367 -7.15 -29.04 -11.60
CA GLY A 367 -6.13 -28.20 -10.98
C GLY A 367 -5.31 -27.43 -12.00
N GLN A 368 -4.85 -28.09 -13.07
CA GLN A 368 -4.11 -27.44 -14.16
C GLN A 368 -4.93 -26.37 -14.87
N ARG A 369 -6.24 -26.57 -15.03
CA ARG A 369 -7.16 -25.57 -15.59
C ARG A 369 -7.14 -24.29 -14.77
N VAL A 370 -7.23 -24.39 -13.45
CA VAL A 370 -7.18 -23.24 -12.54
C VAL A 370 -5.79 -22.59 -12.58
N MET A 371 -4.72 -23.36 -12.46
CA MET A 371 -3.37 -22.83 -12.37
C MET A 371 -2.90 -22.10 -13.65
N LYS A 372 -3.57 -22.29 -14.78
CA LYS A 372 -3.31 -21.53 -16.02
C LYS A 372 -3.93 -20.12 -16.01
N GLN A 373 -4.82 -19.81 -15.07
CA GLN A 373 -5.42 -18.49 -14.97
C GLN A 373 -4.39 -17.46 -14.45
N SER A 374 -4.58 -16.21 -14.79
CA SER A 374 -3.79 -15.09 -14.26
C SER A 374 -4.24 -14.65 -12.87
N GLU A 375 -5.47 -14.95 -12.48
CA GLU A 375 -6.02 -14.70 -11.15
C GLU A 375 -6.51 -16.02 -10.55
N ILE A 376 -6.09 -16.31 -9.32
CA ILE A 376 -6.38 -17.59 -8.67
C ILE A 376 -6.72 -17.34 -7.20
N THR A 377 -7.76 -17.98 -6.71
CA THR A 377 -8.10 -18.00 -5.29
C THR A 377 -7.73 -19.35 -4.66
N VAL A 378 -6.90 -19.30 -3.64
CA VAL A 378 -6.63 -20.43 -2.73
C VAL A 378 -7.50 -20.24 -1.51
N ARG A 379 -8.48 -21.11 -1.30
CA ARG A 379 -9.32 -21.10 -0.10
C ARG A 379 -8.99 -22.27 0.81
N ILE A 380 -8.69 -21.97 2.07
CA ILE A 380 -8.25 -22.91 3.09
C ILE A 380 -9.25 -22.88 4.24
N GLY A 381 -9.95 -23.98 4.47
CA GLY A 381 -10.81 -24.18 5.63
C GLY A 381 -10.02 -24.82 6.77
N LEU A 382 -10.03 -24.21 7.97
CA LEU A 382 -9.30 -24.74 9.13
C LEU A 382 -10.19 -25.63 10.04
N GLY A 383 -11.51 -25.47 9.98
CA GLY A 383 -12.45 -26.26 10.79
C GLY A 383 -12.37 -26.01 12.31
N ARG A 384 -11.89 -24.85 12.75
CA ARG A 384 -11.57 -24.53 14.15
C ARG A 384 -12.46 -23.46 14.78
N GLY A 385 -13.18 -22.69 13.96
CA GLY A 385 -14.04 -21.60 14.39
C GLY A 385 -14.78 -20.94 13.23
N ASN A 386 -15.09 -19.64 13.37
CA ASN A 386 -15.84 -18.88 12.37
C ASN A 386 -15.11 -17.66 11.83
N ALA A 387 -13.87 -17.45 12.22
CA ALA A 387 -13.07 -16.33 11.72
C ALA A 387 -12.64 -16.57 10.28
N SER A 388 -12.49 -15.49 9.52
CA SER A 388 -12.04 -15.50 8.13
C SER A 388 -11.11 -14.34 7.87
N GLU A 389 -10.10 -14.55 7.02
CA GLU A 389 -9.17 -13.54 6.59
C GLU A 389 -8.69 -13.77 5.15
N THR A 390 -8.32 -12.66 4.50
CA THR A 390 -7.83 -12.69 3.12
C THR A 390 -6.52 -11.93 3.01
N VAL A 391 -5.55 -12.53 2.29
CA VAL A 391 -4.26 -11.91 1.93
C VAL A 391 -4.09 -12.03 0.42
N TRP A 392 -3.54 -10.99 -0.22
CA TRP A 392 -3.23 -10.98 -1.65
C TRP A 392 -1.72 -11.05 -1.85
N THR A 393 -1.31 -11.88 -2.82
CA THR A 393 0.09 -12.06 -3.21
C THR A 393 0.23 -12.31 -4.70
N CYS A 394 1.45 -12.47 -5.18
CA CYS A 394 1.76 -12.85 -6.55
C CYS A 394 2.68 -14.08 -6.56
N ASP A 395 2.93 -14.63 -7.73
CA ASP A 395 3.92 -15.69 -7.96
C ASP A 395 5.37 -15.17 -7.93
N PHE A 396 6.35 -16.07 -8.01
CA PHE A 396 7.77 -15.75 -8.24
C PHE A 396 8.24 -16.27 -9.59
N SER A 397 8.54 -15.34 -10.49
CA SER A 397 9.12 -15.61 -11.80
C SER A 397 10.65 -15.44 -11.79
N HIS A 398 11.29 -15.81 -12.88
CA HIS A 398 12.72 -15.52 -13.11
C HIS A 398 13.01 -14.00 -13.14
N GLU A 399 12.03 -13.21 -13.61
CA GLU A 399 12.16 -11.76 -13.73
C GLU A 399 12.30 -11.08 -12.37
N TYR A 400 11.68 -11.62 -11.30
CA TYR A 400 11.89 -11.13 -9.93
C TYR A 400 13.39 -11.15 -9.56
N VAL A 401 14.09 -12.23 -9.88
CA VAL A 401 15.54 -12.34 -9.60
C VAL A 401 16.33 -11.38 -10.46
N THR A 402 16.01 -11.26 -11.76
CA THR A 402 16.68 -10.34 -12.70
C THR A 402 16.57 -8.89 -12.22
N ILE A 403 15.37 -8.42 -11.89
CA ILE A 403 15.14 -7.04 -11.42
C ILE A 403 15.93 -6.75 -10.14
N ASN A 404 15.92 -7.68 -9.18
CA ASN A 404 16.57 -7.46 -7.89
C ASN A 404 18.11 -7.62 -7.94
N ALA A 405 18.64 -8.40 -8.87
CA ALA A 405 20.09 -8.50 -9.11
C ALA A 405 20.67 -7.17 -9.63
N ASP A 406 19.91 -6.42 -10.42
CA ASP A 406 20.35 -5.19 -11.10
C ASP A 406 19.82 -3.89 -10.45
N TYR A 407 19.19 -3.96 -9.28
CA TYR A 407 18.47 -2.84 -8.64
C TYR A 407 19.30 -1.56 -8.42
N ARG A 408 20.62 -1.68 -8.26
CA ARG A 408 21.54 -0.54 -8.03
C ARG A 408 22.10 0.08 -9.29
N SER A 409 21.91 -0.54 -10.45
CA SER A 409 22.50 -0.11 -11.74
C SER A 409 21.72 1.01 -12.46
#